data_11cf9c1ddfd20698e3d966b08f75d27f
#
_entry.id   11cf9c1ddfd20698e3d966b08f75d27f
#
_cell.length_a   1.000
_cell.length_b   1.000
_cell.length_c   1.000
_cell.angle_alpha   90.00
_cell.angle_beta   90.00
_cell.angle_gamma   90.00
#
_symmetry.space_group_name_H-M   'P 1'
#
loop_
_entity.id
_entity.type
_entity.pdbx_description
1 polymer ?
#
loop_
_entity_poly.entity_id
_entity_poly.type
_entity_poly.pdbx_seq_one_letter_code
_entity_poly.pdbx_strand_id
1 'polypeptide(L)'
;MANPLLSPDYRPTEDEEFMNPRQREYFRQKLNSWRGELLRESNETLRNLQSESLAVPDMADRATKETDRALELRTRDRQRKLISKIDEALRRIDEGTYGYCEETDEPISIRRLEARPIATLSLEAQERHERMERTRRDD
;
A
#
# COMPACT_ATOMS: atom_id res chain seq x y z
N MET A 1 9.69 2.62 21.60
CA MET A 1 9.22 1.72 22.68
C MET A 1 8.83 0.37 22.10
N ALA A 2 9.24 -0.70 22.72
CA ALA A 2 8.78 -2.03 22.32
C ALA A 2 7.31 -2.17 22.70
N ASN A 3 6.50 -2.64 21.75
CA ASN A 3 5.10 -2.90 22.00
C ASN A 3 4.96 -4.17 22.87
N PRO A 4 4.30 -4.13 24.03
CA PRO A 4 4.18 -5.31 24.88
C PRO A 4 3.39 -6.46 24.27
N LEU A 5 2.61 -6.19 23.21
CA LEU A 5 1.83 -7.21 22.52
C LEU A 5 2.65 -8.00 21.51
N LEU A 6 3.81 -7.48 21.08
CA LEU A 6 4.62 -8.09 20.04
C LEU A 6 6.03 -8.40 20.50
N SER A 7 6.46 -9.63 20.29
CA SER A 7 7.88 -9.98 20.35
C SER A 7 8.49 -9.71 18.97
N PRO A 8 9.82 -9.49 18.88
CA PRO A 8 10.46 -9.25 17.58
C PRO A 8 10.29 -10.40 16.58
N ASP A 9 10.08 -11.61 17.09
CA ASP A 9 9.98 -12.82 16.27
C ASP A 9 8.54 -13.20 15.94
N TYR A 10 7.57 -12.41 16.40
CA TYR A 10 6.16 -12.75 16.18
C TYR A 10 5.80 -12.71 14.69
N ARG A 11 5.12 -13.75 14.25
CA ARG A 11 4.51 -13.82 12.93
C ARG A 11 3.09 -14.33 13.09
N PRO A 12 2.09 -13.65 12.51
CA PRO A 12 0.71 -14.11 12.59
C PRO A 12 0.51 -15.41 11.80
N THR A 13 -0.35 -16.29 12.30
CA THR A 13 -0.66 -17.57 11.66
C THR A 13 -2.17 -17.75 11.51
N GLU A 14 -2.56 -18.64 10.61
CA GLU A 14 -3.95 -19.00 10.41
C GLU A 14 -4.55 -19.78 11.59
N ASP A 15 -3.70 -20.34 12.46
CA ASP A 15 -4.13 -21.14 13.61
C ASP A 15 -4.61 -20.30 14.79
N GLU A 16 -4.27 -19.02 14.80
CA GLU A 16 -4.68 -18.10 15.85
C GLU A 16 -6.09 -17.56 15.57
N GLU A 17 -6.74 -17.07 16.62
CA GLU A 17 -7.98 -16.34 16.43
C GLU A 17 -7.76 -15.16 15.48
N PHE A 18 -8.59 -15.04 14.46
CA PHE A 18 -8.43 -14.03 13.41
C PHE A 18 -8.54 -12.61 13.99
N MET A 19 -7.60 -11.77 13.62
CA MET A 19 -7.51 -10.37 14.07
C MET A 19 -7.59 -10.21 15.59
N ASN A 20 -6.93 -11.12 16.31
CA ASN A 20 -6.73 -10.94 17.74
C ASN A 20 -5.85 -9.69 17.97
N PRO A 21 -5.75 -9.17 19.21
CA PRO A 21 -5.01 -7.94 19.46
C PRO A 21 -3.56 -7.95 18.97
N ARG A 22 -2.88 -9.11 19.03
CA ARG A 22 -1.50 -9.23 18.55
C ARG A 22 -1.44 -9.11 17.03
N GLN A 23 -2.35 -9.76 16.30
CA GLN A 23 -2.41 -9.67 14.84
C GLN A 23 -2.72 -8.24 14.38
N ARG A 24 -3.68 -7.59 15.01
CA ARG A 24 -4.03 -6.20 14.68
C ARG A 24 -2.84 -5.27 14.88
N GLU A 25 -2.12 -5.43 15.98
CA GLU A 25 -0.94 -4.60 16.24
C GLU A 25 0.20 -4.90 15.26
N TYR A 26 0.38 -6.16 14.89
CA TYR A 26 1.35 -6.56 13.88
C TYR A 26 1.10 -5.84 12.55
N PHE A 27 -0.13 -5.89 12.06
CA PHE A 27 -0.48 -5.23 10.80
C PHE A 27 -0.45 -3.72 10.91
N ARG A 28 -0.82 -3.16 12.07
CA ARG A 28 -0.70 -1.72 12.31
C ARG A 28 0.75 -1.26 12.17
N GLN A 29 1.68 -1.96 12.80
CA GLN A 29 3.10 -1.60 12.70
C GLN A 29 3.63 -1.76 11.29
N LYS A 30 3.24 -2.84 10.62
CA LYS A 30 3.65 -3.09 9.23
C LYS A 30 3.17 -1.97 8.29
N LEU A 31 1.92 -1.57 8.44
CA LEU A 31 1.33 -0.48 7.64
C LEU A 31 1.99 0.86 7.95
N ASN A 32 2.22 1.17 9.22
CA ASN A 32 2.87 2.41 9.61
C ASN A 32 4.32 2.49 9.12
N SER A 33 5.07 1.40 9.17
CA SER A 33 6.44 1.34 8.64
C SER A 33 6.47 1.59 7.14
N TRP A 34 5.58 0.94 6.41
CA TRP A 34 5.45 1.12 4.97
C TRP A 34 5.05 2.56 4.62
N ARG A 35 4.10 3.12 5.37
CA ARG A 35 3.69 4.51 5.20
C ARG A 35 4.87 5.47 5.35
N GLY A 36 5.68 5.26 6.38
CA GLY A 36 6.87 6.08 6.62
C GLY A 36 7.88 6.01 5.48
N GLU A 37 8.10 4.81 4.93
CA GLU A 37 8.99 4.62 3.78
C GLU A 37 8.47 5.37 2.55
N LEU A 38 7.18 5.26 2.26
CA LEU A 38 6.56 5.93 1.12
C LEU A 38 6.64 7.45 1.25
N LEU A 39 6.44 7.98 2.46
CA LEU A 39 6.56 9.42 2.70
C LEU A 39 7.98 9.91 2.46
N ARG A 40 8.99 9.17 2.92
CA ARG A 40 10.39 9.53 2.68
C ARG A 40 10.72 9.53 1.19
N GLU A 41 10.31 8.48 0.47
CA GLU A 41 10.52 8.37 -0.98
C GLU A 41 9.83 9.50 -1.74
N SER A 42 8.59 9.83 -1.36
CA SER A 42 7.84 10.91 -2.00
C SER A 42 8.51 12.27 -1.77
N ASN A 43 9.04 12.51 -0.58
CA ASN A 43 9.74 13.75 -0.28
C ASN A 43 11.06 13.85 -1.03
N GLU A 44 11.78 12.75 -1.21
CA GLU A 44 12.99 12.72 -2.03
C GLU A 44 12.68 13.02 -3.49
N THR A 45 11.62 12.44 -4.02
CA THR A 45 11.16 12.70 -5.39
C THR A 45 10.85 14.18 -5.57
N LEU A 46 10.15 14.78 -4.60
CA LEU A 46 9.82 16.20 -4.65
C LEU A 46 11.07 17.07 -4.65
N ARG A 47 12.06 16.75 -3.81
CA ARG A 47 13.34 17.48 -3.77
C ARG A 47 14.08 17.38 -5.11
N ASN A 48 14.10 16.20 -5.71
CA ASN A 48 14.73 15.98 -7.02
C ASN A 48 14.05 16.82 -8.11
N LEU A 49 12.73 16.88 -8.11
CA LEU A 49 11.96 17.70 -9.04
C LEU A 49 12.29 19.18 -8.90
N GLN A 50 12.42 19.66 -7.65
CA GLN A 50 12.77 21.05 -7.37
C GLN A 50 14.20 21.39 -7.80
N SER A 51 15.14 20.48 -7.57
CA SER A 51 16.54 20.66 -7.96
C SER A 51 16.69 20.71 -9.48
N GLU A 52 16.03 19.82 -10.21
CA GLU A 52 16.11 19.73 -11.66
C GLU A 52 15.55 20.96 -12.36
N SER A 53 14.57 21.63 -11.76
CA SER A 53 13.98 22.83 -12.35
C SER A 53 14.93 24.02 -12.44
N LEU A 54 16.06 23.99 -11.71
CA LEU A 54 17.04 25.06 -11.67
C LEU A 54 18.14 24.96 -12.74
N ALA A 55 18.25 23.81 -13.43
CA ALA A 55 19.28 23.57 -14.43
C ALA A 55 18.65 23.34 -15.80
N VAL A 56 18.90 24.26 -16.76
CA VAL A 56 18.34 24.16 -18.12
C VAL A 56 19.46 24.21 -19.14
N PRO A 57 20.08 23.07 -19.51
CA PRO A 57 21.16 23.07 -20.52
C PRO A 57 20.62 23.32 -21.94
N ASP A 58 20.56 22.32 -22.80
CA ASP A 58 20.09 22.49 -24.18
C ASP A 58 18.71 21.87 -24.39
N MET A 59 18.18 21.93 -25.64
CA MET A 59 16.85 21.42 -25.95
C MET A 59 16.74 19.90 -25.81
N ALA A 60 17.79 19.15 -26.15
CA ALA A 60 17.80 17.69 -26.04
C ALA A 60 17.76 17.27 -24.56
N ASP A 61 18.60 17.93 -23.73
CA ASP A 61 18.61 17.68 -22.29
C ASP A 61 17.29 18.10 -21.65
N ARG A 62 16.69 19.17 -22.15
CA ARG A 62 15.38 19.61 -21.66
C ARG A 62 14.30 18.56 -21.92
N ALA A 63 14.26 17.97 -23.12
CA ALA A 63 13.29 16.94 -23.46
C ALA A 63 13.46 15.70 -22.59
N THR A 64 14.69 15.27 -22.35
CA THR A 64 15.00 14.14 -21.47
C THR A 64 14.55 14.44 -20.02
N LYS A 65 14.84 15.63 -19.52
CA LYS A 65 14.44 16.04 -18.18
C LYS A 65 12.93 16.11 -18.03
N GLU A 66 12.21 16.56 -19.04
CA GLU A 66 10.75 16.59 -19.02
C GLU A 66 10.16 15.19 -18.95
N THR A 67 10.74 14.22 -19.68
CA THR A 67 10.34 12.82 -19.63
C THR A 67 10.59 12.24 -18.24
N ASP A 68 11.78 12.45 -17.68
CA ASP A 68 12.15 11.99 -16.35
C ASP A 68 11.25 12.60 -15.29
N ARG A 69 10.95 13.89 -15.43
CA ARG A 69 10.06 14.61 -14.51
C ARG A 69 8.65 14.03 -14.54
N ALA A 70 8.14 13.70 -15.74
CA ALA A 70 6.83 13.08 -15.89
C ALA A 70 6.77 11.72 -15.20
N LEU A 71 7.84 10.91 -15.32
CA LEU A 71 7.94 9.62 -14.64
C LEU A 71 7.98 9.78 -13.12
N GLU A 72 8.75 10.75 -12.62
CA GLU A 72 8.83 11.04 -11.20
C GLU A 72 7.48 11.50 -10.63
N LEU A 73 6.74 12.33 -11.37
CA LEU A 73 5.42 12.77 -10.96
C LEU A 73 4.43 11.60 -10.89
N ARG A 74 4.47 10.67 -11.85
CA ARG A 74 3.64 9.46 -11.81
C ARG A 74 3.99 8.58 -10.62
N THR A 75 5.27 8.43 -10.32
CA THR A 75 5.74 7.67 -9.16
C THR A 75 5.19 8.30 -7.88
N ARG A 76 5.28 9.62 -7.76
CA ARG A 76 4.77 10.35 -6.61
C ARG A 76 3.26 10.17 -6.45
N ASP A 77 2.51 10.26 -7.57
CA ASP A 77 1.06 10.05 -7.55
C ASP A 77 0.70 8.64 -7.09
N ARG A 78 1.43 7.63 -7.55
CA ARG A 78 1.24 6.24 -7.12
C ARG A 78 1.52 6.08 -5.64
N GLN A 79 2.59 6.70 -5.13
CA GLN A 79 2.93 6.67 -3.71
C GLN A 79 1.84 7.32 -2.87
N ARG A 80 1.30 8.44 -3.32
CA ARG A 80 0.20 9.12 -2.62
C ARG A 80 -1.05 8.25 -2.55
N LYS A 81 -1.38 7.56 -3.63
CA LYS A 81 -2.52 6.62 -3.66
C LYS A 81 -2.31 5.46 -2.69
N LEU A 82 -1.09 4.92 -2.63
CA LEU A 82 -0.75 3.86 -1.68
C LEU A 82 -0.87 4.35 -0.23
N ILE A 83 -0.37 5.55 0.05
CA ILE A 83 -0.49 6.15 1.38
C ILE A 83 -1.97 6.28 1.77
N SER A 84 -2.81 6.73 0.85
CA SER A 84 -4.25 6.84 1.08
C SER A 84 -4.87 5.48 1.41
N LYS A 85 -4.49 4.41 0.72
CA LYS A 85 -4.95 3.05 0.98
C LYS A 85 -4.45 2.53 2.34
N ILE A 86 -3.22 2.88 2.71
CA ILE A 86 -2.67 2.53 4.01
C ILE A 86 -3.45 3.23 5.12
N ASP A 87 -3.74 4.52 4.97
CA ASP A 87 -4.53 5.28 5.93
C ASP A 87 -5.92 4.67 6.11
N GLU A 88 -6.53 4.24 5.03
CA GLU A 88 -7.81 3.55 5.05
C GLU A 88 -7.73 2.22 5.81
N ALA A 89 -6.65 1.45 5.58
CA ALA A 89 -6.43 0.19 6.29
C ALA A 89 -6.23 0.42 7.80
N LEU A 90 -5.46 1.45 8.15
CA LEU A 90 -5.24 1.81 9.56
C LEU A 90 -6.55 2.21 10.24
N ARG A 91 -7.41 2.95 9.53
CA ARG A 91 -8.74 3.31 10.04
C ARG A 91 -9.59 2.06 10.31
N ARG A 92 -9.54 1.07 9.41
CA ARG A 92 -10.27 -0.18 9.61
C ARG A 92 -9.75 -0.99 10.79
N ILE A 93 -8.45 -0.95 11.04
CA ILE A 93 -7.88 -1.60 12.25
C ILE A 93 -8.49 -0.98 13.50
N ASP A 94 -8.58 0.34 13.55
CA ASP A 94 -9.15 1.06 14.68
C ASP A 94 -10.66 0.78 14.84
N GLU A 95 -11.37 0.59 13.74
CA GLU A 95 -12.80 0.29 13.74
C GLU A 95 -13.12 -1.20 13.94
N GLY A 96 -12.12 -2.07 13.83
CA GLY A 96 -12.32 -3.51 13.99
C GLY A 96 -12.80 -4.21 12.74
N THR A 97 -12.69 -3.58 11.56
CA THR A 97 -13.15 -4.15 10.29
C THR A 97 -12.02 -4.56 9.35
N TYR A 98 -10.78 -4.33 9.74
CA TYR A 98 -9.61 -4.71 8.94
C TYR A 98 -9.53 -6.23 8.75
N GLY A 99 -9.16 -6.63 7.54
CA GLY A 99 -8.88 -8.03 7.24
C GLY A 99 -10.07 -8.83 6.72
N TYR A 100 -11.23 -8.19 6.61
CA TYR A 100 -12.43 -8.85 6.07
C TYR A 100 -12.68 -8.39 4.63
N CYS A 101 -13.08 -9.35 3.79
CA CYS A 101 -13.38 -9.09 2.39
C CYS A 101 -14.59 -8.17 2.27
N GLU A 102 -14.47 -7.09 1.51
CA GLU A 102 -15.56 -6.13 1.31
C GLU A 102 -16.79 -6.72 0.63
N GLU A 103 -16.62 -7.75 -0.17
CA GLU A 103 -17.74 -8.37 -0.90
C GLU A 103 -18.42 -9.50 -0.15
N THR A 104 -17.64 -10.31 0.58
CA THR A 104 -18.16 -11.54 1.19
C THR A 104 -18.25 -11.47 2.70
N ASP A 105 -17.64 -10.46 3.31
CA ASP A 105 -17.46 -10.30 4.76
C ASP A 105 -16.66 -11.44 5.41
N GLU A 106 -16.10 -12.34 4.63
CA GLU A 106 -15.25 -13.41 5.12
C GLU A 106 -13.85 -12.92 5.41
N PRO A 107 -13.14 -13.55 6.36
CA PRO A 107 -11.75 -13.19 6.63
C PRO A 107 -10.87 -13.37 5.40
N ILE A 108 -10.00 -12.39 5.13
CA ILE A 108 -8.94 -12.52 4.14
C ILE A 108 -7.82 -13.32 4.80
N SER A 109 -7.21 -14.27 4.08
CA SER A 109 -6.17 -15.10 4.68
C SER A 109 -5.02 -14.26 5.22
N ILE A 110 -4.44 -14.70 6.32
CA ILE A 110 -3.28 -14.04 6.92
C ILE A 110 -2.12 -13.97 5.92
N ARG A 111 -1.93 -15.04 5.16
CA ARG A 111 -0.90 -15.13 4.14
C ARG A 111 -1.05 -14.03 3.09
N ARG A 112 -2.28 -13.77 2.65
CA ARG A 112 -2.55 -12.71 1.68
C ARG A 112 -2.34 -11.33 2.29
N LEU A 113 -2.76 -11.11 3.54
CA LEU A 113 -2.55 -9.84 4.24
C LEU A 113 -1.07 -9.57 4.50
N GLU A 114 -0.28 -10.62 4.79
CA GLU A 114 1.16 -10.49 4.92
C GLU A 114 1.80 -9.99 3.63
N ALA A 115 1.39 -10.57 2.49
CA ALA A 115 1.90 -10.17 1.18
C ALA A 115 1.36 -8.81 0.74
N ARG A 116 0.11 -8.51 1.09
CA ARG A 116 -0.55 -7.27 0.67
C ARG A 116 -1.41 -6.72 1.80
N PRO A 117 -0.81 -5.94 2.71
CA PRO A 117 -1.54 -5.45 3.90
C PRO A 117 -2.72 -4.54 3.60
N ILE A 118 -2.78 -3.93 2.41
CA ILE A 118 -3.90 -3.08 2.00
C ILE A 118 -5.01 -3.85 1.27
N ALA A 119 -4.92 -5.18 1.18
CA ALA A 119 -5.93 -5.97 0.50
C ALA A 119 -7.30 -5.81 1.15
N THR A 120 -8.33 -5.60 0.31
CA THR A 120 -9.71 -5.43 0.75
C THR A 120 -10.62 -6.52 0.21
N LEU A 121 -10.08 -7.41 -0.61
CA LEU A 121 -10.80 -8.53 -1.20
C LEU A 121 -10.05 -9.83 -0.95
N SER A 122 -10.80 -10.90 -0.71
CA SER A 122 -10.22 -12.23 -0.69
C SER A 122 -9.67 -12.57 -2.08
N LEU A 123 -8.83 -13.60 -2.16
CA LEU A 123 -8.27 -14.02 -3.45
C LEU A 123 -9.38 -14.38 -4.44
N GLU A 124 -10.39 -15.11 -3.97
CA GLU A 124 -11.52 -15.51 -4.81
C GLU A 124 -12.32 -14.31 -5.33
N ALA A 125 -12.56 -13.32 -4.48
CA ALA A 125 -13.26 -12.10 -4.88
C ALA A 125 -12.45 -11.30 -5.88
N GLN A 126 -11.13 -11.21 -5.69
CA GLN A 126 -10.24 -10.52 -6.62
C GLN A 126 -10.24 -11.20 -7.99
N GLU A 127 -10.16 -12.50 -8.01
CA GLU A 127 -10.22 -13.27 -9.26
C GLU A 127 -11.54 -13.09 -10.00
N ARG A 128 -12.66 -13.02 -9.28
CA ARG A 128 -13.97 -12.75 -9.89
C ARG A 128 -14.00 -11.36 -10.52
N HIS A 129 -13.46 -10.35 -9.86
CA HIS A 129 -13.37 -8.99 -10.41
C HIS A 129 -12.57 -8.97 -11.71
N GLU A 130 -11.44 -9.62 -11.72
CA GLU A 130 -10.58 -9.68 -12.91
C GLU A 130 -11.27 -10.37 -14.08
N ARG A 131 -12.01 -11.44 -13.82
CA ARG A 131 -12.78 -12.13 -14.85
C ARG A 131 -13.90 -11.25 -15.40
N MET A 132 -14.61 -10.55 -14.54
CA MET A 132 -15.68 -9.63 -14.95
C MET A 132 -15.16 -8.49 -15.81
N GLU A 133 -14.03 -7.92 -15.44
CA GLU A 133 -13.39 -6.86 -16.22
C GLU A 133 -13.00 -7.34 -17.62
N ARG A 134 -12.44 -8.55 -17.72
CA ARG A 134 -12.09 -9.14 -19.02
C ARG A 134 -13.31 -9.36 -19.89
N THR A 135 -14.39 -9.88 -19.31
CA THR A 135 -15.64 -10.10 -20.02
C THR A 135 -16.23 -8.79 -20.57
N ARG A 136 -16.17 -7.73 -19.78
CA ARG A 136 -16.66 -6.42 -20.20
C ARG A 136 -15.83 -5.82 -21.35
N ARG A 137 -14.53 -6.06 -21.37
CA ARG A 137 -13.66 -5.59 -22.45
C ARG A 137 -13.93 -6.30 -23.76
N ASP A 138 -14.32 -7.58 -23.70
CA ASP A 138 -14.59 -8.41 -24.88
C ASP A 138 -15.96 -8.14 -25.48
N ASP A 139 -16.83 -7.48 -24.77
CA ASP A 139 -18.12 -7.04 -25.26
C ASP A 139 -17.94 -5.68 -25.97
#